data_95813ace4c4046cceed27ba7d4a745b0
#
_entry.id   95813ace4c4046cceed27ba7d4a745b0
#
_cell.length_a   1.000
_cell.length_b   1.000
_cell.length_c   1.000
_cell.angle_alpha   90.00
_cell.angle_beta   90.00
_cell.angle_gamma   90.00
#
_symmetry.space_group_name_H-M   'P 1'
#
loop_
_entity.id
_entity.type
_entity.pdbx_description
1 polymer ?
#
loop_
_entity_poly.entity_id
_entity_poly.type
_entity_poly.pdbx_seq_one_letter_code
_entity_poly.pdbx_strand_id
1 'polypeptide(L)'
;SNEVRKKFLDFFEKKKHKIGQSSPIVSKNDPSLMFINSGMAPFKDYFLNQENPKNKRIANSQKCLRVSGKHNDLAEVGHDTYHHTFFEMLGNWSFGDYFKEDAINWSWELLTKEYGINPNDLYVTIFEGSKEDGVSEDSEAFNFWSKIIEKDKILFCGKDDNFWEMGEQGPCGPCSEIHVDLRDESEKKKVPAQSLINKDNPLVVELWNLVFIQYNRKADGKLEDLPKKHIDTGMGLERLCMVLQKVKSNYDTDIFKSIIKEIEQLTEIEYGEDDKVDIATVSYTH
;
A
#
# COMPACT_ATOMS: atom_id res chain seq x y z
N SER A 1 -15.70 -7.32 1.28
CA SER A 1 -14.85 -6.50 0.38
C SER A 1 -15.61 -5.30 -0.23
N ASN A 2 -16.81 -5.48 -0.78
CA ASN A 2 -17.55 -4.39 -1.42
C ASN A 2 -17.85 -3.20 -0.48
N GLU A 3 -18.23 -3.48 0.76
CA GLU A 3 -18.47 -2.43 1.77
C GLU A 3 -17.18 -1.69 2.16
N VAL A 4 -16.07 -2.42 2.22
CA VAL A 4 -14.74 -1.85 2.51
C VAL A 4 -14.37 -0.87 1.40
N ARG A 5 -14.43 -1.28 0.14
CA ARG A 5 -14.16 -0.41 -1.02
C ARG A 5 -15.05 0.82 -1.02
N LYS A 6 -16.36 0.63 -0.82
CA LYS A 6 -17.33 1.72 -0.80
C LYS A 6 -17.02 2.73 0.31
N LYS A 7 -16.72 2.29 1.52
CA LYS A 7 -16.40 3.15 2.66
C LYS A 7 -15.15 4.00 2.40
N PHE A 8 -14.10 3.44 1.78
CA PHE A 8 -12.92 4.19 1.35
C PHE A 8 -13.29 5.32 0.39
N LEU A 9 -14.03 5.01 -0.65
CA LEU A 9 -14.42 5.98 -1.68
C LEU A 9 -15.34 7.07 -1.10
N ASP A 10 -16.34 6.70 -0.31
CA ASP A 10 -17.26 7.65 0.34
C ASP A 10 -16.49 8.59 1.31
N PHE A 11 -15.48 8.07 2.03
CA PHE A 11 -14.66 8.88 2.92
C PHE A 11 -13.88 9.95 2.14
N PHE A 12 -13.19 9.57 1.07
CA PHE A 12 -12.42 10.52 0.28
C PHE A 12 -13.30 11.46 -0.57
N GLU A 13 -14.50 11.03 -0.97
CA GLU A 13 -15.49 11.93 -1.58
C GLU A 13 -15.88 13.06 -0.62
N LYS A 14 -16.12 12.77 0.67
CA LYS A 14 -16.36 13.77 1.72
C LYS A 14 -15.17 14.71 1.91
N LYS A 15 -13.94 14.25 1.66
CA LYS A 15 -12.69 15.07 1.66
C LYS A 15 -12.48 15.79 0.31
N LYS A 16 -13.51 15.87 -0.55
CA LYS A 16 -13.55 16.58 -1.84
C LYS A 16 -12.66 15.93 -2.93
N HIS A 17 -12.43 14.64 -2.87
CA HIS A 17 -11.81 13.90 -3.96
C HIS A 17 -12.83 13.55 -5.04
N LYS A 18 -12.42 13.67 -6.29
CA LYS A 18 -13.19 13.10 -7.41
C LYS A 18 -12.98 11.60 -7.42
N ILE A 19 -14.05 10.84 -7.33
CA ILE A 19 -13.97 9.39 -7.45
C ILE A 19 -13.76 9.04 -8.94
N GLY A 20 -12.62 8.38 -9.18
CA GLY A 20 -12.20 7.89 -10.49
C GLY A 20 -12.58 6.44 -10.72
N GLN A 21 -12.61 6.03 -11.98
CA GLN A 21 -12.73 4.62 -12.36
C GLN A 21 -11.32 3.98 -12.39
N SER A 22 -11.26 2.67 -12.17
CA SER A 22 -10.05 1.89 -12.42
C SER A 22 -9.66 1.98 -13.90
N SER A 23 -8.42 2.33 -14.16
CA SER A 23 -7.86 2.25 -15.51
C SER A 23 -7.73 0.80 -15.96
N PRO A 24 -7.78 0.51 -17.27
CA PRO A 24 -7.47 -0.81 -17.78
C PRO A 24 -6.05 -1.24 -17.37
N ILE A 25 -5.86 -2.52 -17.04
CA ILE A 25 -4.56 -3.06 -16.59
C ILE A 25 -3.50 -2.92 -17.67
N VAL A 26 -3.86 -3.13 -18.93
CA VAL A 26 -2.95 -2.92 -20.08
C VAL A 26 -2.90 -1.43 -20.38
N SER A 27 -1.73 -0.82 -20.13
CA SER A 27 -1.52 0.60 -20.47
C SER A 27 -1.37 0.74 -21.99
N LYS A 28 -2.16 1.64 -22.59
CA LYS A 28 -2.07 1.90 -24.04
C LYS A 28 -1.06 2.99 -24.38
N ASN A 29 -0.70 3.84 -23.43
CA ASN A 29 0.03 5.08 -23.69
C ASN A 29 1.35 5.19 -22.92
N ASP A 30 1.71 4.21 -22.09
CA ASP A 30 2.98 4.21 -21.37
C ASP A 30 3.83 3.01 -21.81
N PRO A 31 4.87 3.23 -22.64
CA PRO A 31 5.76 2.16 -23.08
C PRO A 31 6.70 1.66 -21.96
N SER A 32 6.78 2.35 -20.84
CA SER A 32 7.60 1.95 -19.69
C SER A 32 6.94 0.92 -18.79
N LEU A 33 5.62 0.69 -18.94
CA LEU A 33 4.85 -0.26 -18.13
C LEU A 33 4.10 -1.25 -19.02
N MET A 34 4.35 -2.53 -18.82
CA MET A 34 3.57 -3.60 -19.48
C MET A 34 2.15 -3.65 -18.92
N PHE A 35 2.04 -3.59 -17.60
CA PHE A 35 0.76 -3.57 -16.87
C PHE A 35 0.75 -2.47 -15.83
N ILE A 36 -0.44 -1.97 -15.50
CA ILE A 36 -0.64 -1.07 -14.36
C ILE A 36 -0.33 -1.86 -13.08
N ASN A 37 0.75 -1.50 -12.39
CA ASN A 37 1.28 -2.17 -11.21
C ASN A 37 1.06 -1.38 -9.91
N SER A 38 0.53 -0.15 -10.02
CA SER A 38 0.23 0.72 -8.88
C SER A 38 -0.92 1.66 -9.19
N GLY A 39 -1.57 2.18 -8.14
CA GLY A 39 -2.66 3.13 -8.28
C GLY A 39 -2.26 4.46 -8.92
N MET A 40 -0.99 4.86 -8.77
CA MET A 40 -0.47 6.12 -9.30
C MET A 40 -0.10 6.05 -10.78
N ALA A 41 0.16 4.87 -11.34
CA ALA A 41 0.65 4.72 -12.70
C ALA A 41 -0.20 5.46 -13.77
N PRO A 42 -1.54 5.44 -13.70
CA PRO A 42 -2.38 6.20 -14.64
C PRO A 42 -2.24 7.72 -14.53
N PHE A 43 -1.61 8.25 -13.47
CA PHE A 43 -1.49 9.67 -13.16
C PHE A 43 -0.06 10.20 -13.26
N LYS A 44 0.88 9.41 -13.80
CA LYS A 44 2.31 9.73 -13.92
C LYS A 44 2.55 11.15 -14.46
N ASP A 45 1.87 11.53 -15.53
CA ASP A 45 2.06 12.80 -16.21
C ASP A 45 1.62 14.00 -15.34
N TYR A 46 0.65 13.79 -14.43
CA TYR A 46 0.26 14.82 -13.45
C TYR A 46 1.34 15.07 -12.40
N PHE A 47 2.00 14.01 -11.92
CA PHE A 47 3.11 14.13 -10.97
C PHE A 47 4.33 14.83 -11.59
N LEU A 48 4.60 14.54 -12.87
CA LEU A 48 5.70 15.16 -13.61
C LEU A 48 5.37 16.56 -14.15
N ASN A 49 4.16 17.08 -13.88
CA ASN A 49 3.65 18.34 -14.45
C ASN A 49 3.68 18.41 -15.99
N GLN A 50 3.63 17.25 -16.66
CA GLN A 50 3.52 17.14 -18.11
C GLN A 50 2.09 17.40 -18.58
N GLU A 51 1.11 17.07 -17.73
CA GLU A 51 -0.30 17.40 -17.90
C GLU A 51 -0.87 18.11 -16.66
N ASN A 52 -1.86 18.97 -16.91
CA ASN A 52 -2.61 19.61 -15.81
C ASN A 52 -3.80 18.73 -15.42
N PRO A 53 -3.91 18.29 -14.17
CA PRO A 53 -5.04 17.50 -13.72
C PRO A 53 -6.34 18.32 -13.74
N LYS A 54 -7.40 17.74 -14.31
CA LYS A 54 -8.76 18.36 -14.26
C LYS A 54 -9.26 18.47 -12.81
N ASN A 55 -8.90 17.51 -11.98
CA ASN A 55 -9.21 17.48 -10.55
C ASN A 55 -7.90 17.31 -9.78
N LYS A 56 -7.64 18.19 -8.82
CA LYS A 56 -6.42 18.14 -8.00
C LYS A 56 -6.45 17.05 -6.94
N ARG A 57 -7.63 16.52 -6.64
CA ARG A 57 -7.85 15.42 -5.69
C ARG A 57 -8.60 14.32 -6.40
N ILE A 58 -8.04 13.12 -6.43
CA ILE A 58 -8.67 11.91 -7.00
C ILE A 58 -8.56 10.79 -5.97
N ALA A 59 -9.56 9.93 -5.91
CA ALA A 59 -9.49 8.65 -5.20
C ALA A 59 -10.17 7.57 -6.04
N ASN A 60 -9.63 6.36 -6.02
CA ASN A 60 -10.25 5.19 -6.66
C ASN A 60 -9.80 3.87 -6.01
N SER A 61 -10.37 2.78 -6.51
CA SER A 61 -9.84 1.44 -6.34
C SER A 61 -9.28 1.00 -7.68
N GLN A 62 -7.95 0.92 -7.81
CA GLN A 62 -7.27 0.58 -9.04
C GLN A 62 -6.91 -0.91 -9.06
N LYS A 63 -7.31 -1.60 -10.12
CA LYS A 63 -6.87 -2.97 -10.39
C LYS A 63 -5.43 -2.96 -10.86
N CYS A 64 -4.57 -3.73 -10.19
CA CYS A 64 -3.14 -3.78 -10.44
C CYS A 64 -2.67 -5.21 -10.73
N LEU A 65 -1.61 -5.33 -11.55
CA LEU A 65 -0.97 -6.60 -11.86
C LEU A 65 0.56 -6.46 -11.71
N ARG A 66 1.15 -7.24 -10.79
CA ARG A 66 2.58 -7.24 -10.47
C ARG A 66 3.23 -8.57 -10.84
N VAL A 67 3.66 -8.69 -12.08
CA VAL A 67 4.28 -9.91 -12.65
C VAL A 67 5.60 -9.63 -13.37
N SER A 68 6.07 -8.39 -13.34
CA SER A 68 7.30 -7.98 -14.02
C SER A 68 7.82 -6.63 -13.51
N GLY A 69 9.11 -6.35 -13.79
CA GLY A 69 9.75 -5.07 -13.45
C GLY A 69 10.18 -4.96 -11.98
N LYS A 70 10.32 -3.73 -11.49
CA LYS A 70 10.79 -3.43 -10.14
C LYS A 70 9.82 -3.95 -9.06
N HIS A 71 8.52 -3.87 -9.33
CA HIS A 71 7.46 -4.36 -8.46
C HIS A 71 6.90 -5.66 -9.06
N ASN A 72 7.47 -6.78 -8.67
CA ASN A 72 7.10 -8.12 -9.14
C ASN A 72 6.90 -9.04 -7.94
N ASP A 73 5.65 -9.42 -7.67
CA ASP A 73 5.26 -10.24 -6.53
C ASP A 73 5.16 -11.74 -6.88
N LEU A 74 5.58 -12.13 -8.10
CA LEU A 74 5.38 -13.50 -8.61
C LEU A 74 6.10 -14.55 -7.77
N ALA A 75 7.24 -14.21 -7.18
CA ALA A 75 8.03 -15.13 -6.36
C ALA A 75 7.44 -15.35 -4.96
N GLU A 76 6.69 -14.37 -4.45
CA GLU A 76 6.10 -14.38 -3.11
C GLU A 76 4.74 -15.10 -3.06
N VAL A 77 4.03 -15.11 -4.21
CA VAL A 77 2.70 -15.73 -4.31
C VAL A 77 2.76 -17.23 -4.01
N GLY A 78 1.96 -17.66 -3.04
CA GLY A 78 1.92 -19.02 -2.54
C GLY A 78 2.93 -19.32 -1.44
N HIS A 79 3.87 -18.40 -1.15
CA HIS A 79 4.87 -18.55 -0.09
C HIS A 79 4.55 -17.71 1.15
N ASP A 80 3.71 -16.70 1.01
CA ASP A 80 3.19 -15.92 2.12
C ASP A 80 1.65 -15.83 2.09
N THR A 81 1.08 -15.09 3.04
CA THR A 81 -0.37 -15.02 3.25
C THR A 81 -1.02 -13.75 2.70
N TYR A 82 -0.25 -12.85 2.08
CA TYR A 82 -0.73 -11.51 1.74
C TYR A 82 -0.28 -10.97 0.37
N HIS A 83 0.58 -11.69 -0.40
CA HIS A 83 0.89 -11.34 -1.78
C HIS A 83 0.00 -12.08 -2.78
N HIS A 84 -0.38 -11.38 -3.81
CA HIS A 84 -1.01 -11.91 -5.04
C HIS A 84 -0.62 -11.03 -6.22
N THR A 85 -0.53 -11.63 -7.41
CA THR A 85 -0.10 -10.91 -8.62
C THR A 85 -1.14 -9.89 -9.08
N PHE A 86 -2.42 -10.24 -8.95
CA PHE A 86 -3.56 -9.38 -9.26
C PHE A 86 -4.26 -8.95 -7.98
N PHE A 87 -4.40 -7.65 -7.75
CA PHE A 87 -5.00 -7.08 -6.54
C PHE A 87 -5.66 -5.73 -6.82
N GLU A 88 -6.43 -5.23 -5.86
CA GLU A 88 -6.96 -3.89 -5.89
C GLU A 88 -6.19 -2.98 -4.93
N MET A 89 -5.71 -1.85 -5.45
CA MET A 89 -5.09 -0.80 -4.66
C MET A 89 -6.09 0.33 -4.43
N LEU A 90 -6.46 0.55 -3.18
CA LEU A 90 -7.22 1.72 -2.76
C LEU A 90 -6.26 2.91 -2.67
N GLY A 91 -6.48 3.93 -3.46
CA GLY A 91 -5.58 5.07 -3.55
C GLY A 91 -6.29 6.42 -3.47
N ASN A 92 -5.60 7.40 -2.89
CA ASN A 92 -5.97 8.80 -2.95
C ASN A 92 -4.77 9.66 -3.32
N TRP A 93 -5.00 10.62 -4.19
CA TRP A 93 -3.97 11.45 -4.79
C TRP A 93 -4.25 12.93 -4.61
N SER A 94 -3.15 13.69 -4.37
CA SER A 94 -3.15 15.16 -4.39
C SER A 94 -2.14 15.67 -5.40
N PHE A 95 -2.60 16.41 -6.38
CA PHE A 95 -1.74 17.00 -7.41
C PHE A 95 -1.47 18.47 -7.10
N GLY A 96 -0.53 18.70 -6.13
CA GLY A 96 -0.17 20.03 -5.69
C GLY A 96 -1.28 20.79 -4.95
N ASP A 97 -2.09 20.07 -4.16
CA ASP A 97 -3.17 20.64 -3.34
C ASP A 97 -2.85 20.43 -1.85
N TYR A 98 -3.20 19.29 -1.24
CA TYR A 98 -2.79 18.97 0.12
C TYR A 98 -1.50 18.13 0.14
N PHE A 99 -0.86 18.05 1.31
CA PHE A 99 0.39 17.30 1.47
C PHE A 99 0.36 16.45 2.77
N LYS A 100 1.51 16.23 3.42
CA LYS A 100 1.72 15.26 4.50
C LYS A 100 0.70 15.35 5.64
N GLU A 101 0.45 16.55 6.15
CA GLU A 101 -0.41 16.72 7.33
C GLU A 101 -1.82 16.18 7.10
N ASP A 102 -2.45 16.55 5.98
CA ASP A 102 -3.78 16.06 5.64
C ASP A 102 -3.77 14.56 5.36
N ALA A 103 -2.78 14.07 4.57
CA ALA A 103 -2.68 12.65 4.23
C ALA A 103 -2.54 11.78 5.49
N ILE A 104 -1.68 12.17 6.43
CA ILE A 104 -1.45 11.49 7.70
C ILE A 104 -2.71 11.52 8.57
N ASN A 105 -3.33 12.68 8.74
CA ASN A 105 -4.53 12.80 9.56
C ASN A 105 -5.70 12.00 9.00
N TRP A 106 -5.91 12.03 7.67
CA TRP A 106 -7.01 11.31 7.04
C TRP A 106 -6.79 9.79 7.01
N SER A 107 -5.56 9.34 6.82
CA SER A 107 -5.28 7.91 6.89
C SER A 107 -5.57 7.34 8.28
N TRP A 108 -5.14 8.05 9.32
CA TRP A 108 -5.41 7.66 10.69
C TRP A 108 -6.90 7.71 11.03
N GLU A 109 -7.60 8.79 10.63
CA GLU A 109 -9.04 8.93 10.81
C GLU A 109 -9.81 7.77 10.15
N LEU A 110 -9.46 7.44 8.92
CA LEU A 110 -10.10 6.35 8.17
C LEU A 110 -9.91 5.00 8.84
N LEU A 111 -8.66 4.66 9.21
CA LEU A 111 -8.37 3.35 9.81
C LEU A 111 -8.99 3.20 11.20
N THR A 112 -8.86 4.22 12.05
CA THR A 112 -9.22 4.09 13.46
C THR A 112 -10.69 4.42 13.75
N LYS A 113 -11.26 5.43 13.06
CA LYS A 113 -12.65 5.88 13.32
C LYS A 113 -13.66 5.24 12.37
N GLU A 114 -13.35 5.20 11.08
CA GLU A 114 -14.29 4.69 10.09
C GLU A 114 -14.25 3.15 10.00
N TYR A 115 -13.06 2.55 9.98
CA TYR A 115 -12.91 1.09 9.99
C TYR A 115 -12.86 0.47 11.37
N GLY A 116 -12.57 1.25 12.42
CA GLY A 116 -12.57 0.79 13.80
C GLY A 116 -11.38 -0.12 14.14
N ILE A 117 -10.27 0.00 13.42
CA ILE A 117 -9.03 -0.70 13.76
C ILE A 117 -8.48 -0.12 15.06
N ASN A 118 -8.09 -1.00 16.00
CA ASN A 118 -7.57 -0.59 17.28
C ASN A 118 -6.23 0.17 17.11
N PRO A 119 -6.13 1.44 17.54
CA PRO A 119 -4.90 2.23 17.43
C PRO A 119 -3.68 1.59 18.11
N ASN A 120 -3.92 0.74 19.12
CA ASN A 120 -2.85 0.06 19.84
C ASN A 120 -2.12 -0.99 18.98
N ASP A 121 -2.78 -1.50 17.95
CA ASP A 121 -2.23 -2.50 17.03
C ASP A 121 -1.53 -1.86 15.83
N LEU A 122 -1.55 -0.51 15.71
CA LEU A 122 -0.98 0.21 14.59
C LEU A 122 0.40 0.77 14.93
N TYR A 123 1.30 0.66 13.96
CA TYR A 123 2.68 1.16 13.96
C TYR A 123 2.93 1.92 12.66
N VAL A 124 3.89 2.82 12.67
CA VAL A 124 4.24 3.63 11.50
C VAL A 124 5.73 3.58 11.24
N THR A 125 6.11 3.44 9.98
CA THR A 125 7.48 3.66 9.56
C THR A 125 7.60 5.00 8.83
N ILE A 126 8.75 5.64 8.95
CA ILE A 126 9.11 6.88 8.28
C ILE A 126 10.53 6.81 7.74
N PHE A 127 10.84 7.61 6.74
CA PHE A 127 12.14 7.62 6.09
C PHE A 127 13.23 8.20 7.01
N GLU A 128 14.31 7.44 7.23
CA GLU A 128 15.47 7.84 8.04
C GLU A 128 16.50 8.70 7.31
N GLY A 129 16.29 8.91 6.00
CA GLY A 129 17.22 9.63 5.14
C GLY A 129 18.13 8.71 4.29
N SER A 130 18.76 9.30 3.27
CA SER A 130 19.75 8.63 2.43
C SER A 130 20.93 9.56 2.18
N LYS A 131 22.12 9.17 2.65
CA LYS A 131 23.36 9.92 2.39
C LYS A 131 23.74 9.87 0.91
N GLU A 132 23.45 8.77 0.24
CA GLU A 132 23.71 8.55 -1.17
C GLU A 132 22.93 9.53 -2.03
N ASP A 133 21.64 9.69 -1.73
CA ASP A 133 20.75 10.61 -2.45
C ASP A 133 20.81 12.05 -1.93
N GLY A 134 21.53 12.30 -0.83
CA GLY A 134 21.60 13.62 -0.19
C GLY A 134 20.27 14.06 0.44
N VAL A 135 19.39 13.11 0.79
CA VAL A 135 18.07 13.38 1.38
C VAL A 135 18.13 13.13 2.88
N SER A 136 17.70 14.12 3.66
CA SER A 136 17.62 14.01 5.12
C SER A 136 16.43 13.14 5.56
N GLU A 137 16.44 12.74 6.83
CA GLU A 137 15.29 12.10 7.47
C GLU A 137 14.00 12.91 7.33
N ASP A 138 12.85 12.25 7.28
CA ASP A 138 11.56 12.92 7.19
C ASP A 138 11.04 13.39 8.54
N SER A 139 11.74 14.41 9.11
CA SER A 139 11.37 15.02 10.39
C SER A 139 9.97 15.66 10.35
N GLU A 140 9.49 16.07 9.17
CA GLU A 140 8.15 16.64 9.00
C GLU A 140 7.07 15.58 9.24
N ALA A 141 7.22 14.39 8.63
CA ALA A 141 6.33 13.25 8.89
C ALA A 141 6.39 12.80 10.36
N PHE A 142 7.58 12.72 10.95
CA PHE A 142 7.73 12.42 12.37
C PHE A 142 6.95 13.38 13.26
N ASN A 143 7.03 14.67 12.97
CA ASN A 143 6.34 15.69 13.75
C ASN A 143 4.80 15.60 13.63
N PHE A 144 4.27 15.23 12.47
CA PHE A 144 2.83 15.02 12.30
C PHE A 144 2.38 13.74 13.02
N TRP A 145 3.07 12.63 12.81
CA TRP A 145 2.75 11.36 13.47
C TRP A 145 2.84 11.44 15.00
N SER A 146 3.84 12.14 15.55
CA SER A 146 4.03 12.30 16.99
C SER A 146 2.89 13.04 17.71
N LYS A 147 2.01 13.72 16.97
CA LYS A 147 0.79 14.35 17.51
C LYS A 147 -0.38 13.36 17.60
N ILE A 148 -0.28 12.21 16.97
CA ILE A 148 -1.37 11.26 16.74
C ILE A 148 -1.13 9.96 17.50
N ILE A 149 0.10 9.46 17.48
CA ILE A 149 0.50 8.18 18.08
C ILE A 149 1.71 8.36 19.01
N GLU A 150 1.93 7.36 19.86
CA GLU A 150 3.09 7.31 20.75
C GLU A 150 4.39 7.19 19.92
N LYS A 151 5.44 7.89 20.37
CA LYS A 151 6.69 8.01 19.63
C LYS A 151 7.43 6.67 19.44
N ASP A 152 7.27 5.75 20.37
CA ASP A 152 7.86 4.40 20.33
C ASP A 152 7.19 3.49 19.27
N LYS A 153 6.06 3.91 18.72
CA LYS A 153 5.37 3.28 17.59
C LYS A 153 5.74 3.88 16.25
N ILE A 154 6.63 4.87 16.21
CA ILE A 154 7.15 5.48 14.98
C ILE A 154 8.58 4.99 14.77
N LEU A 155 8.82 4.21 13.73
CA LEU A 155 10.12 3.65 13.41
C LEU A 155 10.76 4.40 12.24
N PHE A 156 12.06 4.58 12.30
CA PHE A 156 12.85 5.09 11.19
C PHE A 156 13.38 3.91 10.38
N CYS A 157 13.08 3.89 9.07
CA CYS A 157 13.51 2.85 8.16
C CYS A 157 14.22 3.42 6.94
N GLY A 158 15.03 2.58 6.32
CA GLY A 158 15.90 2.95 5.21
C GLY A 158 15.17 3.18 3.89
N LYS A 159 15.98 3.39 2.86
CA LYS A 159 15.52 3.68 1.51
C LYS A 159 14.69 2.54 0.92
N ASP A 160 15.04 1.31 1.22
CA ASP A 160 14.38 0.13 0.66
C ASP A 160 12.91 0.03 1.12
N ASP A 161 12.62 0.48 2.34
CA ASP A 161 11.29 0.46 2.93
C ASP A 161 10.55 1.80 2.72
N ASN A 162 11.20 2.93 3.04
CA ASN A 162 10.52 4.23 3.18
C ASN A 162 10.91 5.30 2.16
N PHE A 163 11.46 4.91 1.00
CA PHE A 163 11.63 5.81 -0.13
C PHE A 163 11.08 5.17 -1.42
N TRP A 164 9.86 5.55 -1.77
CA TRP A 164 9.20 4.97 -2.93
C TRP A 164 9.68 5.59 -4.24
N GLU A 165 9.91 4.74 -5.23
CA GLU A 165 10.30 5.12 -6.59
C GLU A 165 9.44 4.37 -7.60
N MET A 166 8.91 5.07 -8.58
CA MET A 166 8.10 4.46 -9.64
C MET A 166 8.86 3.42 -10.45
N GLY A 167 10.16 3.67 -10.65
CA GLY A 167 11.09 2.84 -11.38
C GLY A 167 12.51 3.40 -11.26
N GLU A 168 13.40 3.07 -12.19
CA GLU A 168 14.76 3.65 -12.24
C GLU A 168 14.74 5.16 -12.51
N GLN A 169 13.67 5.67 -13.09
CA GLN A 169 13.43 7.07 -13.38
C GLN A 169 11.97 7.42 -13.13
N GLY A 170 11.71 8.67 -12.76
CA GLY A 170 10.35 9.17 -12.57
C GLY A 170 10.08 9.75 -11.19
N PRO A 171 8.81 10.02 -10.89
CA PRO A 171 8.41 10.61 -9.62
C PRO A 171 8.77 9.68 -8.47
N CYS A 172 9.27 10.28 -7.38
CA CYS A 172 9.67 9.55 -6.19
C CYS A 172 9.63 10.45 -4.95
N GLY A 173 9.78 9.85 -3.79
CA GLY A 173 9.84 10.57 -2.52
C GLY A 173 9.80 9.67 -1.30
N PRO A 174 10.09 10.25 -0.12
CA PRO A 174 9.95 9.52 1.14
C PRO A 174 8.50 9.10 1.35
N CYS A 175 8.30 8.05 2.12
CA CYS A 175 6.97 7.58 2.46
C CYS A 175 6.85 7.22 3.95
N SER A 176 5.61 7.15 4.40
CA SER A 176 5.23 6.57 5.68
C SER A 176 4.36 5.35 5.43
N GLU A 177 4.71 4.22 6.02
CA GLU A 177 3.89 3.02 5.99
C GLU A 177 3.15 2.85 7.30
N ILE A 178 1.89 2.44 7.22
CA ILE A 178 1.10 2.07 8.39
C ILE A 178 1.01 0.55 8.43
N HIS A 179 1.52 -0.02 9.51
CA HIS A 179 1.53 -1.46 9.78
C HIS A 179 0.50 -1.82 10.84
N VAL A 180 -0.01 -3.03 10.77
CA VAL A 180 -0.92 -3.61 11.76
C VAL A 180 -0.34 -4.88 12.36
N ASP A 181 -0.41 -5.03 13.68
CA ASP A 181 -0.04 -6.23 14.41
C ASP A 181 -1.29 -7.08 14.69
N LEU A 182 -1.45 -8.17 13.96
CA LEU A 182 -2.58 -9.10 14.03
C LEU A 182 -2.35 -10.27 14.99
N ARG A 183 -1.19 -10.31 15.65
CA ARG A 183 -0.86 -11.37 16.60
C ARG A 183 -1.77 -11.33 17.82
N ASP A 184 -1.88 -12.44 18.51
CA ASP A 184 -2.60 -12.48 19.77
C ASP A 184 -1.80 -11.80 20.90
N GLU A 185 -2.49 -11.45 21.98
CA GLU A 185 -1.91 -10.74 23.14
C GLU A 185 -0.76 -11.51 23.81
N SER A 186 -0.72 -12.82 23.70
CA SER A 186 0.32 -13.65 24.28
C SER A 186 1.61 -13.58 23.46
N GLU A 187 1.50 -13.45 22.15
CA GLU A 187 2.62 -13.28 21.22
C GLU A 187 3.18 -11.85 21.29
N LYS A 188 2.28 -10.84 21.32
CA LYS A 188 2.66 -9.42 21.46
C LYS A 188 3.50 -9.17 22.72
N LYS A 189 3.18 -9.84 23.84
CA LYS A 189 3.93 -9.73 25.09
C LYS A 189 5.33 -10.37 25.02
N LYS A 190 5.55 -11.35 24.16
CA LYS A 190 6.83 -12.04 24.03
C LYS A 190 7.82 -11.31 23.13
N VAL A 191 7.31 -10.77 22.02
CA VAL A 191 8.12 -10.12 21.01
C VAL A 191 7.48 -8.78 20.62
N PRO A 192 8.18 -7.66 20.80
CA PRO A 192 7.66 -6.34 20.37
C PRO A 192 7.42 -6.29 18.85
N ALA A 193 6.31 -5.70 18.42
CA ALA A 193 5.98 -5.57 16.99
C ALA A 193 7.05 -4.81 16.19
N GLN A 194 7.71 -3.82 16.82
CA GLN A 194 8.78 -3.02 16.22
C GLN A 194 9.94 -3.88 15.67
N SER A 195 10.19 -5.03 16.26
CA SER A 195 11.24 -5.95 15.80
C SER A 195 10.83 -6.84 14.63
N LEU A 196 9.53 -6.83 14.27
CA LEU A 196 8.93 -7.67 13.23
C LEU A 196 8.47 -6.87 12.00
N ILE A 197 8.39 -5.55 12.11
CA ILE A 197 8.03 -4.66 11.00
C ILE A 197 9.10 -4.77 9.91
N ASN A 198 8.67 -4.96 8.65
CA ASN A 198 9.51 -5.17 7.48
C ASN A 198 10.49 -6.35 7.64
N LYS A 199 10.02 -7.44 8.29
CA LYS A 199 10.76 -8.70 8.50
C LYS A 199 9.96 -9.92 8.06
N ASP A 200 9.12 -9.77 7.05
CA ASP A 200 8.31 -10.85 6.46
C ASP A 200 7.45 -11.63 7.47
N ASN A 201 7.03 -10.95 8.55
CA ASN A 201 6.15 -11.58 9.53
C ASN A 201 4.70 -11.56 9.01
N PRO A 202 4.05 -12.73 8.85
CA PRO A 202 2.72 -12.81 8.23
C PRO A 202 1.59 -12.14 9.05
N LEU A 203 1.85 -11.82 10.32
CA LEU A 203 0.88 -11.19 11.22
C LEU A 203 1.26 -9.75 11.63
N VAL A 204 2.38 -9.22 11.14
CA VAL A 204 2.77 -7.81 11.31
C VAL A 204 2.94 -7.21 9.91
N VAL A 205 1.85 -6.72 9.35
CA VAL A 205 1.70 -6.50 7.91
C VAL A 205 1.59 -5.01 7.61
N GLU A 206 2.30 -4.56 6.56
CA GLU A 206 2.07 -3.26 5.96
C GLU A 206 0.65 -3.21 5.38
N LEU A 207 -0.12 -2.23 5.82
CA LEU A 207 -1.50 -2.03 5.41
C LEU A 207 -1.65 -0.90 4.39
N TRP A 208 -0.94 0.21 4.59
CA TRP A 208 -1.08 1.42 3.79
C TRP A 208 0.24 2.15 3.65
N ASN A 209 0.62 2.48 2.41
CA ASN A 209 1.79 3.30 2.12
C ASN A 209 1.35 4.72 1.70
N LEU A 210 1.86 5.74 2.38
CA LEU A 210 1.63 7.17 2.12
C LEU A 210 2.89 7.76 1.51
N VAL A 211 2.91 7.94 0.19
CA VAL A 211 4.08 8.44 -0.54
C VAL A 211 3.99 9.95 -0.71
N PHE A 212 5.05 10.63 -0.31
CA PHE A 212 5.21 12.09 -0.39
C PHE A 212 6.05 12.46 -1.60
N ILE A 213 5.43 12.45 -2.78
CA ILE A 213 6.09 12.70 -4.06
C ILE A 213 6.56 14.14 -4.11
N GLN A 214 7.89 14.34 -4.11
CA GLN A 214 8.51 15.66 -4.14
C GLN A 214 9.76 15.70 -5.02
N TYR A 215 10.21 14.54 -5.53
CA TYR A 215 11.38 14.44 -6.41
C TYR A 215 11.06 13.74 -7.71
N ASN A 216 11.94 13.94 -8.69
CA ASN A 216 12.02 13.19 -9.93
C ASN A 216 13.42 12.57 -10.04
N ARG A 217 13.51 11.23 -10.11
CA ARG A 217 14.75 10.51 -10.38
C ARG A 217 15.10 10.63 -11.84
N LYS A 218 16.29 11.14 -12.16
CA LYS A 218 16.79 11.31 -13.51
C LYS A 218 17.58 10.09 -13.97
N ALA A 219 17.85 9.99 -15.27
CA ALA A 219 18.61 8.89 -15.86
C ALA A 219 20.07 8.77 -15.35
N ASP A 220 20.64 9.85 -14.83
CA ASP A 220 21.95 9.86 -14.19
C ASP A 220 21.93 9.50 -12.70
N GLY A 221 20.76 9.08 -12.19
CA GLY A 221 20.52 8.71 -10.80
C GLY A 221 20.27 9.88 -9.86
N LYS A 222 20.40 11.13 -10.30
CA LYS A 222 20.17 12.30 -9.44
C LYS A 222 18.70 12.56 -9.17
N LEU A 223 18.43 13.10 -7.98
CA LEU A 223 17.13 13.64 -7.61
C LEU A 223 17.03 15.12 -8.00
N GLU A 224 15.92 15.46 -8.62
CA GLU A 224 15.53 16.83 -8.92
C GLU A 224 14.23 17.15 -8.20
N ASP A 225 14.17 18.30 -7.52
CA ASP A 225 12.94 18.73 -6.85
C ASP A 225 11.81 18.95 -7.86
N LEU A 226 10.64 18.43 -7.57
CA LEU A 226 9.45 18.75 -8.33
C LEU A 226 8.95 20.16 -8.00
N PRO A 227 8.42 20.90 -8.99
CA PRO A 227 7.90 22.26 -8.77
C PRO A 227 6.69 22.30 -7.83
N LYS A 228 6.04 21.17 -7.63
CA LYS A 228 4.92 20.98 -6.69
C LYS A 228 5.09 19.66 -5.95
N LYS A 229 4.68 19.66 -4.70
CA LYS A 229 4.60 18.44 -3.87
C LYS A 229 3.26 17.76 -4.08
N HIS A 230 3.26 16.44 -4.12
CA HIS A 230 2.08 15.63 -4.41
C HIS A 230 1.93 14.54 -3.35
N ILE A 231 0.71 14.02 -3.22
CA ILE A 231 0.42 12.81 -2.43
C ILE A 231 0.05 11.69 -3.39
N ASP A 232 0.66 10.55 -3.17
CA ASP A 232 0.27 9.26 -3.68
C ASP A 232 0.08 8.30 -2.51
N THR A 233 -1.02 7.59 -2.45
CA THR A 233 -1.20 6.57 -1.43
C THR A 233 -1.68 5.25 -2.03
N GLY A 234 -1.25 4.15 -1.44
CA GLY A 234 -1.67 2.82 -1.86
C GLY A 234 -1.93 1.91 -0.67
N MET A 235 -3.17 1.46 -0.54
CA MET A 235 -3.60 0.48 0.46
C MET A 235 -4.16 -0.77 -0.24
N GLY A 236 -3.63 -1.95 0.10
CA GLY A 236 -4.16 -3.21 -0.42
C GLY A 236 -5.58 -3.46 0.08
N LEU A 237 -6.55 -3.54 -0.83
CA LEU A 237 -7.94 -3.86 -0.47
C LEU A 237 -8.01 -5.21 0.25
N GLU A 238 -7.30 -6.19 -0.24
CA GLU A 238 -7.29 -7.56 0.27
C GLU A 238 -6.69 -7.63 1.67
N ARG A 239 -5.56 -6.92 1.90
CA ARG A 239 -4.96 -6.80 3.25
C ARG A 239 -5.91 -6.11 4.23
N LEU A 240 -6.58 -5.03 3.82
CA LEU A 240 -7.57 -4.37 4.65
C LEU A 240 -8.77 -5.29 4.95
N CYS A 241 -9.23 -6.05 3.96
CA CYS A 241 -10.29 -7.05 4.17
C CYS A 241 -9.87 -8.15 5.14
N MET A 242 -8.62 -8.64 5.06
CA MET A 242 -8.05 -9.60 6.00
C MET A 242 -8.13 -9.10 7.45
N VAL A 243 -7.71 -7.86 7.69
CA VAL A 243 -7.77 -7.22 9.01
C VAL A 243 -9.20 -7.09 9.51
N LEU A 244 -10.11 -6.58 8.69
CA LEU A 244 -11.50 -6.31 9.09
C LEU A 244 -12.34 -7.57 9.25
N GLN A 245 -12.03 -8.63 8.50
CA GLN A 245 -12.67 -9.94 8.63
C GLN A 245 -12.02 -10.82 9.70
N LYS A 246 -10.92 -10.34 10.33
CA LYS A 246 -10.19 -11.02 11.41
C LYS A 246 -9.71 -12.42 11.00
N VAL A 247 -9.23 -12.55 9.78
CA VAL A 247 -8.58 -13.76 9.25
C VAL A 247 -7.08 -13.54 9.15
N LYS A 248 -6.30 -14.62 8.98
CA LYS A 248 -4.82 -14.58 9.00
C LYS A 248 -4.20 -14.58 7.62
N SER A 249 -5.01 -14.73 6.58
CA SER A 249 -4.58 -14.73 5.19
C SER A 249 -5.55 -13.93 4.33
N ASN A 250 -5.04 -13.25 3.31
CA ASN A 250 -5.86 -12.63 2.28
C ASN A 250 -6.76 -13.67 1.58
N TYR A 251 -6.26 -14.89 1.45
CA TYR A 251 -6.96 -16.02 0.81
C TYR A 251 -8.16 -16.52 1.61
N ASP A 252 -8.21 -16.24 2.92
CA ASP A 252 -9.37 -16.56 3.79
C ASP A 252 -10.48 -15.50 3.72
N THR A 253 -10.26 -14.42 2.96
CA THR A 253 -11.27 -13.37 2.82
C THR A 253 -12.40 -13.74 1.87
N ASP A 254 -13.48 -12.97 1.92
CA ASP A 254 -14.63 -13.10 1.00
C ASP A 254 -14.25 -12.92 -0.49
N ILE A 255 -13.07 -12.38 -0.77
CA ILE A 255 -12.57 -12.19 -2.14
C ILE A 255 -12.18 -13.53 -2.76
N PHE A 256 -11.43 -14.37 -2.05
CA PHE A 256 -10.87 -15.62 -2.57
C PHE A 256 -11.63 -16.86 -2.14
N LYS A 257 -12.29 -16.82 -0.98
CA LYS A 257 -12.90 -17.99 -0.36
C LYS A 257 -13.88 -18.76 -1.27
N SER A 258 -14.61 -18.07 -2.13
CA SER A 258 -15.52 -18.71 -3.07
C SER A 258 -14.79 -19.49 -4.17
N ILE A 259 -13.65 -18.96 -4.63
CA ILE A 259 -12.81 -19.60 -5.65
C ILE A 259 -12.11 -20.83 -5.05
N ILE A 260 -11.53 -20.68 -3.87
CA ILE A 260 -10.87 -21.78 -3.15
C ILE A 260 -11.84 -22.92 -2.93
N LYS A 261 -13.07 -22.60 -2.47
CA LYS A 261 -14.10 -23.60 -2.24
C LYS A 261 -14.51 -24.37 -3.51
N GLU A 262 -14.51 -23.72 -4.66
CA GLU A 262 -14.76 -24.39 -5.94
C GLU A 262 -13.60 -25.32 -6.31
N ILE A 263 -12.35 -24.92 -6.04
CA ILE A 263 -11.16 -25.75 -6.27
C ILE A 263 -11.21 -26.98 -5.36
N GLU A 264 -11.54 -26.84 -4.08
CA GLU A 264 -11.74 -27.95 -3.14
C GLU A 264 -12.76 -28.98 -3.66
N GLN A 265 -13.89 -28.50 -4.18
CA GLN A 265 -14.92 -29.37 -4.75
C GLN A 265 -14.47 -30.13 -6.01
N LEU A 266 -13.66 -29.46 -6.85
CA LEU A 266 -13.16 -30.08 -8.09
C LEU A 266 -12.02 -31.07 -7.84
N THR A 267 -11.20 -30.83 -6.82
CA THR A 267 -10.00 -31.64 -6.53
C THR A 267 -10.24 -32.68 -5.44
N GLU A 268 -11.31 -32.56 -4.66
CA GLU A 268 -11.59 -33.35 -3.45
C GLU A 268 -10.48 -33.20 -2.38
N ILE A 269 -9.73 -32.08 -2.39
CA ILE A 269 -8.65 -31.79 -1.44
C ILE A 269 -9.01 -30.49 -0.70
N GLU A 270 -8.92 -30.50 0.62
CA GLU A 270 -9.23 -29.35 1.47
C GLU A 270 -8.03 -28.41 1.56
N TYR A 271 -8.29 -27.09 1.50
CA TYR A 271 -7.32 -26.04 1.74
C TYR A 271 -7.06 -25.88 3.25
N GLY A 272 -5.80 -25.75 3.65
CA GLY A 272 -5.39 -25.59 5.04
C GLY A 272 -4.91 -26.87 5.74
N GLU A 273 -4.87 -28.02 5.03
CA GLU A 273 -4.40 -29.28 5.59
C GLU A 273 -2.92 -29.59 5.28
N ASP A 274 -2.39 -29.09 4.16
CA ASP A 274 -1.01 -29.35 3.70
C ASP A 274 -0.46 -28.15 2.94
N ASP A 275 0.71 -27.66 3.36
CA ASP A 275 1.35 -26.46 2.77
C ASP A 275 1.55 -26.55 1.25
N LYS A 276 1.84 -27.75 0.71
CA LYS A 276 2.02 -27.92 -0.73
C LYS A 276 0.70 -27.82 -1.50
N VAL A 277 -0.37 -28.32 -0.91
CA VAL A 277 -1.73 -28.19 -1.44
C VAL A 277 -2.15 -26.73 -1.40
N ASP A 278 -1.87 -26.04 -0.31
CA ASP A 278 -2.21 -24.65 -0.11
C ASP A 278 -1.49 -23.76 -1.11
N ILE A 279 -0.18 -23.95 -1.31
CA ILE A 279 0.61 -23.27 -2.34
C ILE A 279 0.03 -23.52 -3.74
N ALA A 280 -0.30 -24.77 -4.07
CA ALA A 280 -0.89 -25.12 -5.38
C ALA A 280 -2.27 -24.47 -5.55
N THR A 281 -3.13 -24.50 -4.53
CA THR A 281 -4.47 -23.90 -4.54
C THR A 281 -4.39 -22.40 -4.73
N VAL A 282 -3.50 -21.73 -3.99
CA VAL A 282 -3.25 -20.29 -4.12
C VAL A 282 -2.73 -19.94 -5.51
N SER A 283 -1.77 -20.70 -6.05
CA SER A 283 -1.25 -20.49 -7.41
C SER A 283 -2.34 -20.65 -8.47
N TYR A 284 -3.30 -21.55 -8.26
CA TYR A 284 -4.44 -21.76 -9.17
C TYR A 284 -5.46 -20.61 -9.14
N THR A 285 -5.60 -19.91 -8.02
CA THR A 285 -6.49 -18.73 -7.91
C THR A 285 -5.98 -17.53 -8.72
N HIS A 286 -4.72 -17.54 -9.10
CA HIS A 286 -4.06 -16.52 -9.91
C HIS A 286 -3.95 -16.89 -11.39
#